data_3e3607a2d3dbe3bc8db68741568d3cae
#
_entry.id   3e3607a2d3dbe3bc8db68741568d3cae
#
_cell.length_a   1.000
_cell.length_b   1.000
_cell.length_c   1.000
_cell.angle_alpha   90.00
_cell.angle_beta   90.00
_cell.angle_gamma   90.00
#
_symmetry.space_group_name_H-M   'P 1'
#
loop_
_entity.id
_entity.type
_entity.pdbx_description
1 polymer ?
#
loop_
_entity_poly.entity_id
_entity_poly.type
_entity_poly.pdbx_seq_one_letter_code
_entity_poly.pdbx_strand_id
1 'polypeptide(L)'
;MNLPIYQTDPATATRYLFFTGKGGVGKTSLSCATALKLAEAGKRVLLVSTDPASNLDEVLETHLTNAPTAIVGVPGLDAMNIDPVEAAAAYRERLIGPMRGLLPEAALRNMEEQLSGSCTVEIAAFDEFTALIGDPEAAKNYDHVVFDTAPTGHTLRLMSLAKAWDQFLDTSTSGSSCLGPLAGLDKQRAIYEATVHTLADATATTLVLVSRPQSAALNEAQRTSGELRDLGVGNQRLVINGVFETNCPDDVTALALQRRGIAAIEAASAFINSLPTSIVPLRPVNILGVQGLRILLDEGSSSIAKPLPNGWSPPAMESLEDLVADIERQGNGVIMTMGKGGVGKTTVAAAIAVMLAKRGHSVHLSTTDPAAHVAQTLAGQVVGLTLSKIDPAKETAAYQEEVMAAQGAAMDAAGRSLLEEDLRSPCTEEIAVFRAFAREVGHGTNRFVVLDTAPTGHTLLLLDASEAYQRELERQARSTQPEEVLKLLERLRDPAFTRILLITLPEATPVHEAADLQEDLRRARIEPFAWVVNQSLLHSGSSDPLLQGREESERRYLSEVVATHSTRTAWLPWQAEEPTGPDALARLAVSSLKPAIPTKKP
;
A
#
# COMPACT_ATOMS: atom_id res chain seq x y z
N MET A 1 3.25 -30.42 -2.61
CA MET A 1 3.95 -29.99 -1.37
C MET A 1 2.95 -30.09 -0.22
N ASN A 2 3.24 -30.87 0.83
CA ASN A 2 2.28 -31.06 1.92
C ASN A 2 2.50 -29.98 2.99
N LEU A 3 2.13 -28.72 2.70
CA LEU A 3 2.13 -27.65 3.69
C LEU A 3 0.80 -27.70 4.48
N PRO A 4 0.83 -27.51 5.81
CA PRO A 4 -0.37 -27.52 6.63
C PRO A 4 -1.28 -26.33 6.30
N ILE A 5 -2.58 -26.53 6.45
CA ILE A 5 -3.54 -25.43 6.38
C ILE A 5 -3.33 -24.52 7.58
N TYR A 6 -3.44 -23.21 7.36
CA TYR A 6 -3.30 -22.20 8.40
C TYR A 6 -4.44 -22.35 9.42
N GLN A 7 -4.06 -22.55 10.65
CA GLN A 7 -4.96 -22.60 11.79
C GLN A 7 -4.37 -21.77 12.92
N THR A 8 -5.24 -21.05 13.62
CA THR A 8 -4.89 -20.32 14.84
C THR A 8 -5.25 -21.18 16.02
N ASP A 9 -4.24 -21.62 16.76
CA ASP A 9 -4.46 -22.35 18.02
C ASP A 9 -4.50 -21.35 19.19
N PRO A 10 -5.66 -21.15 19.84
CA PRO A 10 -5.82 -20.22 20.95
C PRO A 10 -4.97 -20.56 22.18
N ALA A 11 -4.47 -21.81 22.28
CA ALA A 11 -3.63 -22.25 23.40
C ALA A 11 -2.17 -21.85 23.24
N THR A 12 -1.71 -21.70 22.00
CA THR A 12 -0.30 -21.41 21.67
C THR A 12 -0.10 -20.02 21.04
N ALA A 13 -1.18 -19.30 20.74
CA ALA A 13 -1.11 -17.94 20.20
C ALA A 13 -0.46 -16.99 21.22
N THR A 14 0.50 -16.22 20.75
CA THR A 14 1.13 -15.16 21.56
C THR A 14 0.14 -14.00 21.81
N ARG A 15 0.43 -13.15 22.80
CA ARG A 15 -0.42 -12.00 23.11
C ARG A 15 -0.55 -11.03 21.92
N TYR A 16 0.56 -10.78 21.22
CA TYR A 16 0.62 -9.86 20.09
C TYR A 16 0.84 -10.63 18.78
N LEU A 17 -0.07 -10.43 17.83
CA LEU A 17 -0.01 -11.04 16.50
C LEU A 17 0.06 -9.94 15.44
N PHE A 18 1.12 -9.88 14.66
CA PHE A 18 1.31 -8.89 13.61
C PHE A 18 1.16 -9.54 12.24
N PHE A 19 0.24 -9.04 11.43
CA PHE A 19 0.07 -9.49 10.04
C PHE A 19 0.72 -8.48 9.10
N THR A 20 1.78 -8.88 8.42
CA THR A 20 2.52 -8.03 7.47
C THR A 20 2.73 -8.74 6.14
N GLY A 21 3.03 -7.99 5.10
CA GLY A 21 3.25 -8.51 3.74
C GLY A 21 2.95 -7.46 2.68
N LYS A 22 3.25 -7.77 1.43
CA LYS A 22 2.98 -6.90 0.28
C LYS A 22 1.50 -6.50 0.21
N GLY A 23 1.19 -5.36 -0.41
CA GLY A 23 -0.19 -4.98 -0.69
C GLY A 23 -0.94 -6.05 -1.50
N GLY A 24 -2.23 -6.27 -1.20
CA GLY A 24 -3.11 -7.20 -1.92
C GLY A 24 -2.90 -8.69 -1.64
N VAL A 25 -2.06 -9.09 -0.67
CA VAL A 25 -1.86 -10.51 -0.32
C VAL A 25 -2.93 -11.08 0.61
N GLY A 26 -3.83 -10.24 1.16
CA GLY A 26 -4.91 -10.64 2.04
C GLY A 26 -4.56 -10.58 3.53
N LYS A 27 -3.69 -9.65 3.94
CA LYS A 27 -3.36 -9.38 5.35
C LYS A 27 -4.62 -9.14 6.18
N THR A 28 -5.41 -8.15 5.79
CA THR A 28 -6.64 -7.72 6.48
C THR A 28 -7.63 -8.87 6.65
N SER A 29 -7.86 -9.65 5.59
CA SER A 29 -8.78 -10.81 5.70
C SER A 29 -8.25 -11.87 6.67
N LEU A 30 -6.94 -12.12 6.69
CA LEU A 30 -6.34 -13.12 7.58
C LEU A 30 -6.23 -12.64 9.02
N SER A 31 -5.91 -11.37 9.26
CA SER A 31 -5.91 -10.77 10.60
C SER A 31 -7.31 -10.78 11.21
N CYS A 32 -8.32 -10.36 10.44
CA CYS A 32 -9.73 -10.39 10.85
C CYS A 32 -10.20 -11.83 11.15
N ALA A 33 -9.93 -12.79 10.25
CA ALA A 33 -10.34 -14.17 10.45
C ALA A 33 -9.62 -14.83 11.65
N THR A 34 -8.35 -14.47 11.89
CA THR A 34 -7.59 -14.91 13.07
C THR A 34 -8.18 -14.34 14.36
N ALA A 35 -8.45 -13.02 14.38
CA ALA A 35 -9.07 -12.36 15.53
C ALA A 35 -10.46 -12.95 15.84
N LEU A 36 -11.26 -13.20 14.80
CA LEU A 36 -12.57 -13.85 14.90
C LEU A 36 -12.45 -15.26 15.53
N LYS A 37 -11.54 -16.10 15.06
CA LYS A 37 -11.33 -17.46 15.59
C LYS A 37 -10.89 -17.45 17.05
N LEU A 38 -10.03 -16.53 17.45
CA LEU A 38 -9.62 -16.36 18.84
C LEU A 38 -10.81 -15.94 19.73
N ALA A 39 -11.63 -15.00 19.27
CA ALA A 39 -12.82 -14.56 20.00
C ALA A 39 -13.88 -15.67 20.12
N GLU A 40 -14.13 -16.43 19.04
CA GLU A 40 -15.03 -17.59 19.05
C GLU A 40 -14.52 -18.71 19.97
N ALA A 41 -13.21 -18.78 20.25
CA ALA A 41 -12.62 -19.66 21.26
C ALA A 41 -12.70 -19.10 22.70
N GLY A 42 -13.46 -18.01 22.91
CA GLY A 42 -13.69 -17.41 24.23
C GLY A 42 -12.60 -16.46 24.72
N LYS A 43 -11.70 -16.01 23.83
CA LYS A 43 -10.69 -15.00 24.16
C LYS A 43 -11.24 -13.59 23.96
N ARG A 44 -10.71 -12.63 24.72
CA ARG A 44 -10.96 -11.20 24.48
C ARG A 44 -9.88 -10.69 23.54
N VAL A 45 -10.28 -10.20 22.38
CA VAL A 45 -9.39 -9.85 21.29
C VAL A 45 -9.62 -8.40 20.87
N LEU A 46 -8.54 -7.64 20.74
CA LEU A 46 -8.52 -6.34 20.08
C LEU A 46 -7.85 -6.48 18.71
N LEU A 47 -8.58 -6.15 17.67
CA LEU A 47 -8.06 -6.05 16.30
C LEU A 47 -7.78 -4.59 15.97
N VAL A 48 -6.56 -4.28 15.58
CA VAL A 48 -6.09 -2.92 15.32
C VAL A 48 -5.55 -2.81 13.91
N SER A 49 -6.04 -1.85 13.13
CA SER A 49 -5.37 -1.47 11.89
C SER A 49 -4.43 -0.30 12.11
N THR A 50 -3.23 -0.44 11.57
CA THR A 50 -2.24 0.64 11.46
C THR A 50 -2.04 1.07 10.00
N ASP A 51 -2.89 0.59 9.09
CA ASP A 51 -2.86 0.98 7.68
C ASP A 51 -3.71 2.25 7.50
N PRO A 52 -3.15 3.38 7.05
CA PRO A 52 -3.94 4.59 6.78
C PRO A 52 -5.05 4.37 5.74
N ALA A 53 -4.85 3.41 4.83
CA ALA A 53 -5.84 2.96 3.86
C ALA A 53 -6.52 1.66 4.35
N SER A 54 -6.95 1.65 5.62
CA SER A 54 -7.55 0.48 6.26
C SER A 54 -8.88 0.10 5.61
N ASN A 55 -9.06 -1.20 5.36
CA ASN A 55 -10.33 -1.78 4.91
C ASN A 55 -11.04 -2.58 6.00
N LEU A 56 -10.66 -2.41 7.27
CA LEU A 56 -11.30 -3.12 8.37
C LEU A 56 -12.81 -2.85 8.42
N ASP A 57 -13.22 -1.61 8.22
CA ASP A 57 -14.62 -1.19 8.19
C ASP A 57 -15.42 -2.00 7.16
N GLU A 58 -14.88 -2.15 5.96
CA GLU A 58 -15.50 -2.92 4.88
C GLU A 58 -15.50 -4.43 5.18
N VAL A 59 -14.34 -4.97 5.62
CA VAL A 59 -14.20 -6.41 5.89
C VAL A 59 -15.04 -6.85 7.06
N LEU A 60 -15.24 -5.99 8.08
CA LEU A 60 -16.07 -6.26 9.25
C LEU A 60 -17.51 -5.74 9.11
N GLU A 61 -17.84 -5.03 8.03
CA GLU A 61 -19.14 -4.35 7.82
C GLU A 61 -19.53 -3.49 9.05
N THR A 62 -18.54 -2.82 9.65
CA THR A 62 -18.69 -2.04 10.89
C THR A 62 -17.86 -0.78 10.80
N HIS A 63 -18.46 0.39 11.05
CA HIS A 63 -17.71 1.64 11.13
C HIS A 63 -16.82 1.67 12.37
N LEU A 64 -15.53 1.85 12.18
CA LEU A 64 -14.50 1.88 13.20
C LEU A 64 -13.96 3.29 13.43
N THR A 65 -13.44 3.52 14.62
CA THR A 65 -12.79 4.77 15.02
C THR A 65 -11.47 4.47 15.74
N ASN A 66 -10.78 5.49 16.24
CA ASN A 66 -9.60 5.34 17.11
C ASN A 66 -9.92 4.73 18.48
N ALA A 67 -11.18 4.39 18.76
CA ALA A 67 -11.58 3.73 19.99
C ALA A 67 -12.05 2.29 19.71
N PRO A 68 -11.79 1.33 20.62
CA PRO A 68 -12.27 -0.04 20.47
C PRO A 68 -13.80 -0.09 20.30
N THR A 69 -14.24 -0.68 19.20
CA THR A 69 -15.66 -0.85 18.83
C THR A 69 -15.99 -2.33 18.80
N ALA A 70 -17.03 -2.74 19.54
CA ALA A 70 -17.45 -4.14 19.59
C ALA A 70 -18.04 -4.61 18.26
N ILE A 71 -17.60 -5.77 17.79
CA ILE A 71 -18.08 -6.34 16.52
C ILE A 71 -19.38 -7.11 16.73
N VAL A 72 -20.41 -6.69 16.01
CA VAL A 72 -21.76 -7.27 16.13
C VAL A 72 -21.76 -8.76 15.77
N GLY A 73 -22.29 -9.59 16.66
CA GLY A 73 -22.37 -11.04 16.45
C GLY A 73 -21.09 -11.80 16.77
N VAL A 74 -20.06 -11.15 17.33
CA VAL A 74 -18.81 -11.79 17.78
C VAL A 74 -18.45 -11.32 19.18
N PRO A 75 -19.01 -11.95 20.22
CA PRO A 75 -18.68 -11.62 21.60
C PRO A 75 -17.17 -11.76 21.86
N GLY A 76 -16.57 -10.75 22.49
CA GLY A 76 -15.15 -10.75 22.84
C GLY A 76 -14.22 -10.21 21.74
N LEU A 77 -14.74 -9.79 20.58
CA LEU A 77 -13.99 -9.11 19.55
C LEU A 77 -14.32 -7.62 19.51
N ASP A 78 -13.33 -6.80 19.78
CA ASP A 78 -13.36 -5.37 19.51
C ASP A 78 -12.37 -5.05 18.38
N ALA A 79 -12.69 -4.03 17.58
CA ALA A 79 -11.80 -3.55 16.52
C ALA A 79 -11.67 -2.02 16.54
N MET A 80 -10.52 -1.51 16.06
CA MET A 80 -10.27 -0.08 15.92
C MET A 80 -9.32 0.19 14.75
N ASN A 81 -9.43 1.39 14.19
CA ASN A 81 -8.45 1.93 13.24
C ASN A 81 -7.61 2.99 13.95
N ILE A 82 -6.31 2.99 13.74
CA ILE A 82 -5.47 4.14 14.09
C ILE A 82 -5.53 5.11 12.91
N ASP A 83 -6.41 6.13 13.02
CA ASP A 83 -6.45 7.22 12.04
C ASP A 83 -5.31 8.21 12.33
N PRO A 84 -4.37 8.39 11.39
CA PRO A 84 -3.22 9.25 11.63
C PRO A 84 -3.57 10.72 11.83
N VAL A 85 -4.67 11.20 11.22
CA VAL A 85 -5.10 12.60 11.31
C VAL A 85 -5.73 12.87 12.67
N GLU A 86 -6.61 11.98 13.13
CA GLU A 86 -7.19 12.06 14.47
C GLU A 86 -6.12 11.87 15.56
N ALA A 87 -5.20 10.92 15.39
CA ALA A 87 -4.06 10.74 16.29
C ALA A 87 -3.21 12.01 16.38
N ALA A 88 -2.90 12.66 15.24
CA ALA A 88 -2.17 13.93 15.23
C ALA A 88 -2.93 15.07 15.90
N ALA A 89 -4.25 15.13 15.76
CA ALA A 89 -5.07 16.12 16.45
C ALA A 89 -5.03 15.92 17.98
N ALA A 90 -5.18 14.69 18.45
CA ALA A 90 -5.07 14.33 19.86
C ALA A 90 -3.66 14.59 20.41
N TYR A 91 -2.63 14.27 19.63
CA TYR A 91 -1.22 14.54 19.97
C TYR A 91 -0.96 16.03 20.16
N ARG A 92 -1.41 16.87 19.20
CA ARG A 92 -1.29 18.33 19.30
C ARG A 92 -2.01 18.88 20.53
N GLU A 93 -3.24 18.46 20.79
CA GLU A 93 -4.00 18.91 21.96
C GLU A 93 -3.33 18.47 23.28
N ARG A 94 -2.75 17.29 23.33
CA ARG A 94 -1.98 16.80 24.51
C ARG A 94 -0.77 17.68 24.80
N LEU A 95 -0.07 18.17 23.77
CA LEU A 95 1.12 19.04 23.92
C LEU A 95 0.76 20.50 24.17
N ILE A 96 -0.22 21.05 23.44
CA ILE A 96 -0.55 22.48 23.44
C ILE A 96 -1.61 22.81 24.49
N GLY A 97 -2.54 21.87 24.75
CA GLY A 97 -3.64 22.08 25.71
C GLY A 97 -3.21 22.59 27.07
N PRO A 98 -2.20 21.99 27.74
CA PRO A 98 -1.69 22.48 29.01
C PRO A 98 -1.06 23.88 28.96
N MET A 99 -0.68 24.35 27.78
CA MET A 99 -0.05 25.66 27.57
C MET A 99 -1.04 26.76 27.20
N ARG A 100 -2.30 26.39 26.89
CA ARG A 100 -3.38 27.35 26.65
C ARG A 100 -3.65 28.15 27.92
N GLY A 101 -3.60 29.48 27.77
CA GLY A 101 -3.72 30.43 28.90
C GLY A 101 -2.41 30.71 29.64
N LEU A 102 -1.31 29.97 29.39
CA LEU A 102 0.00 30.25 29.95
C LEU A 102 0.90 31.01 28.95
N LEU A 103 0.72 30.77 27.66
CA LEU A 103 1.50 31.39 26.58
C LEU A 103 0.63 32.36 25.77
N PRO A 104 1.25 33.40 25.16
CA PRO A 104 0.57 34.29 24.21
C PRO A 104 0.05 33.49 22.99
N GLU A 105 -1.12 33.92 22.44
CA GLU A 105 -1.73 33.24 21.27
C GLU A 105 -0.80 33.13 20.05
N ALA A 106 0.12 34.09 19.87
CA ALA A 106 1.11 34.01 18.78
C ALA A 106 2.10 32.86 18.96
N ALA A 107 2.50 32.58 20.19
CA ALA A 107 3.39 31.45 20.50
C ALA A 107 2.64 30.10 20.33
N LEU A 108 1.39 30.02 20.77
CA LEU A 108 0.55 28.85 20.57
C LEU A 108 0.34 28.54 19.09
N ARG A 109 0.05 29.57 18.27
CA ARG A 109 -0.09 29.40 16.80
C ARG A 109 1.20 28.91 16.15
N ASN A 110 2.36 29.42 16.54
CA ASN A 110 3.65 28.94 16.03
C ASN A 110 3.89 27.47 16.40
N MET A 111 3.52 27.05 17.61
CA MET A 111 3.60 25.64 18.02
C MET A 111 2.62 24.77 17.24
N GLU A 112 1.38 25.22 17.02
CA GLU A 112 0.38 24.51 16.20
C GLU A 112 0.87 24.36 14.75
N GLU A 113 1.50 25.39 14.19
CA GLU A 113 2.10 25.33 12.84
C GLU A 113 3.28 24.34 12.77
N GLN A 114 4.18 24.34 13.76
CA GLN A 114 5.29 23.39 13.82
C GLN A 114 4.80 21.92 13.95
N LEU A 115 3.69 21.70 14.68
CA LEU A 115 3.09 20.39 14.88
C LEU A 115 2.03 20.04 13.81
N SER A 116 1.94 20.77 12.71
CA SER A 116 0.99 20.50 11.61
C SER A 116 1.61 19.76 10.42
N GLY A 117 2.90 19.45 10.46
CA GLY A 117 3.61 18.73 9.42
C GLY A 117 3.25 17.23 9.36
N SER A 118 3.54 16.59 8.21
CA SER A 118 3.37 15.15 7.99
C SER A 118 4.11 14.30 9.04
N CYS A 119 5.28 14.77 9.47
CA CYS A 119 6.09 14.15 10.52
C CYS A 119 5.30 13.99 11.85
N THR A 120 4.50 14.99 12.24
CA THR A 120 3.66 14.91 13.44
C THR A 120 2.56 13.86 13.30
N VAL A 121 2.03 13.70 12.10
CA VAL A 121 1.00 12.69 11.80
C VAL A 121 1.58 11.28 11.96
N GLU A 122 2.78 11.04 11.45
CA GLU A 122 3.47 9.74 11.60
C GLU A 122 3.83 9.45 13.06
N ILE A 123 4.37 10.45 13.78
CA ILE A 123 4.74 10.31 15.20
C ILE A 123 3.50 10.02 16.06
N ALA A 124 2.39 10.69 15.80
CA ALA A 124 1.17 10.50 16.57
C ALA A 124 0.58 9.10 16.37
N ALA A 125 0.54 8.60 15.13
CA ALA A 125 0.12 7.23 14.84
C ALA A 125 1.07 6.20 15.48
N PHE A 126 2.38 6.50 15.50
CA PHE A 126 3.38 5.68 16.17
C PHE A 126 3.19 5.65 17.69
N ASP A 127 2.87 6.78 18.32
CA ASP A 127 2.58 6.86 19.76
C ASP A 127 1.39 5.98 20.14
N GLU A 128 0.28 6.04 19.39
CA GLU A 128 -0.89 5.17 19.63
C GLU A 128 -0.54 3.69 19.47
N PHE A 129 0.22 3.36 18.45
CA PHE A 129 0.71 2.00 18.22
C PHE A 129 1.59 1.49 19.37
N THR A 130 2.58 2.27 19.80
CA THR A 130 3.51 1.89 20.87
C THR A 130 2.83 1.82 22.25
N ALA A 131 1.83 2.67 22.49
CA ALA A 131 1.04 2.61 23.72
C ALA A 131 0.32 1.28 23.88
N LEU A 132 -0.25 0.71 22.79
CA LEU A 132 -0.94 -0.58 22.85
C LEU A 132 0.00 -1.76 23.17
N ILE A 133 1.30 -1.62 22.94
CA ILE A 133 2.29 -2.68 23.13
C ILE A 133 3.10 -2.47 24.42
N GLY A 134 3.55 -1.24 24.65
CA GLY A 134 4.50 -0.89 25.72
C GLY A 134 3.84 -0.40 27.01
N ASP A 135 2.56 0.05 26.97
CA ASP A 135 1.82 0.42 28.17
C ASP A 135 0.98 -0.76 28.66
N PRO A 136 1.28 -1.37 29.80
CA PRO A 136 0.53 -2.52 30.35
C PRO A 136 -0.96 -2.23 30.57
N GLU A 137 -1.34 -0.96 30.76
CA GLU A 137 -2.73 -0.58 31.03
C GLU A 137 -3.58 -0.43 29.76
N ALA A 138 -2.96 -0.08 28.63
CA ALA A 138 -3.66 0.23 27.38
C ALA A 138 -4.46 -0.97 26.81
N ALA A 139 -3.89 -2.16 26.87
CA ALA A 139 -4.52 -3.39 26.36
C ALA A 139 -4.80 -4.44 27.44
N LYS A 140 -4.88 -4.05 28.74
CA LYS A 140 -5.02 -5.00 29.87
C LYS A 140 -6.28 -5.86 29.82
N ASN A 141 -7.33 -5.38 29.17
CA ASN A 141 -8.61 -6.07 29.09
C ASN A 141 -8.65 -7.15 28.00
N TYR A 142 -7.60 -7.27 27.18
CA TYR A 142 -7.53 -8.21 26.06
C TYR A 142 -6.50 -9.32 26.32
N ASP A 143 -6.88 -10.54 25.91
CA ASP A 143 -5.99 -11.69 25.96
C ASP A 143 -5.01 -11.65 24.76
N HIS A 144 -5.51 -11.18 23.61
CA HIS A 144 -4.73 -11.00 22.38
C HIS A 144 -4.97 -9.63 21.74
N VAL A 145 -3.92 -9.07 21.15
CA VAL A 145 -3.99 -7.90 20.27
C VAL A 145 -3.48 -8.31 18.89
N VAL A 146 -4.33 -8.18 17.88
CA VAL A 146 -4.04 -8.55 16.50
C VAL A 146 -3.87 -7.27 15.70
N PHE A 147 -2.70 -7.09 15.11
CA PHE A 147 -2.37 -5.94 14.27
C PHE A 147 -2.48 -6.30 12.80
N ASP A 148 -3.38 -5.62 12.09
CA ASP A 148 -3.38 -5.53 10.63
C ASP A 148 -2.50 -4.35 10.23
N THR A 149 -1.34 -4.65 9.67
CA THR A 149 -0.36 -3.60 9.42
C THR A 149 -0.40 -3.11 7.96
N ALA A 150 -0.01 -1.86 7.75
CA ALA A 150 0.28 -1.32 6.44
C ALA A 150 1.30 -2.20 5.66
N PRO A 151 1.42 -2.06 4.34
CA PRO A 151 2.40 -2.82 3.56
C PRO A 151 3.82 -2.73 4.13
N THR A 152 4.60 -3.79 3.93
CA THR A 152 5.88 -4.11 4.60
C THR A 152 6.82 -2.94 4.91
N GLY A 153 6.97 -1.99 3.99
CA GLY A 153 7.85 -0.83 4.19
C GLY A 153 7.42 0.07 5.36
N HIS A 154 6.14 0.27 5.56
CA HIS A 154 5.61 1.10 6.66
C HIS A 154 5.74 0.40 8.01
N THR A 155 5.46 -0.90 8.08
CA THR A 155 5.64 -1.71 9.29
C THR A 155 7.10 -1.74 9.74
N LEU A 156 8.02 -1.93 8.79
CA LEU A 156 9.45 -1.85 9.05
C LEU A 156 9.87 -0.47 9.54
N ARG A 157 9.31 0.59 8.94
CA ARG A 157 9.56 1.97 9.36
C ARG A 157 9.08 2.22 10.79
N LEU A 158 7.87 1.79 11.15
CA LEU A 158 7.36 1.91 12.52
C LEU A 158 8.25 1.19 13.53
N MET A 159 8.70 -0.03 13.23
CA MET A 159 9.59 -0.79 14.11
C MET A 159 10.99 -0.21 14.17
N SER A 160 11.52 0.32 13.06
CA SER A 160 12.84 0.97 13.03
C SER A 160 12.84 2.35 13.69
N LEU A 161 11.71 3.08 13.62
CA LEU A 161 11.54 4.36 14.32
C LEU A 161 11.65 4.20 15.83
N ALA A 162 11.06 3.15 16.42
CA ALA A 162 11.21 2.89 17.86
C ALA A 162 12.69 2.83 18.28
N LYS A 163 13.49 2.09 17.50
CA LYS A 163 14.94 1.97 17.75
C LYS A 163 15.71 3.26 17.42
N ALA A 164 15.33 3.96 16.35
CA ALA A 164 15.98 5.21 15.95
C ALA A 164 15.69 6.35 16.95
N TRP A 165 14.47 6.42 17.47
CA TRP A 165 14.10 7.39 18.49
C TRP A 165 14.79 7.13 19.81
N ASP A 166 14.94 5.88 20.24
CA ASP A 166 15.71 5.52 21.42
C ASP A 166 17.18 5.99 21.30
N GLN A 167 17.81 5.76 20.16
CA GLN A 167 19.17 6.23 19.87
C GLN A 167 19.28 7.75 19.74
N PHE A 168 18.27 8.42 19.16
CA PHE A 168 18.24 9.88 19.02
C PHE A 168 18.13 10.57 20.37
N LEU A 169 17.28 10.06 21.26
CA LEU A 169 17.12 10.58 22.62
C LEU A 169 18.39 10.45 23.46
N ASP A 170 19.20 9.40 23.21
CA ASP A 170 20.51 9.23 23.85
C ASP A 170 21.58 10.23 23.36
N THR A 171 21.47 10.73 22.15
CA THR A 171 22.48 11.58 21.49
C THR A 171 22.10 13.05 21.39
N SER A 172 20.83 13.42 21.58
CA SER A 172 20.34 14.80 21.46
C SER A 172 20.70 15.63 22.69
N THR A 173 21.52 16.68 22.49
CA THR A 173 21.91 17.64 23.52
C THR A 173 21.18 18.98 23.44
N SER A 174 20.45 19.23 22.37
CA SER A 174 19.71 20.47 22.11
C SER A 174 18.25 20.30 22.47
N GLY A 175 17.79 20.84 23.56
CA GLY A 175 16.44 20.72 24.14
C GLY A 175 15.22 21.13 23.28
N SER A 176 15.31 21.21 21.95
CA SER A 176 14.22 21.49 21.02
C SER A 176 14.33 20.64 19.76
N SER A 177 13.35 19.82 19.48
CA SER A 177 13.19 19.07 18.23
C SER A 177 11.77 19.29 17.68
N CYS A 178 11.48 18.81 16.46
CA CYS A 178 10.13 18.73 15.91
C CYS A 178 9.13 17.97 16.80
N LEU A 179 9.57 17.36 17.88
CA LEU A 179 8.76 16.70 18.93
C LEU A 179 8.23 17.64 20.02
N GLY A 180 8.58 18.92 20.01
CA GLY A 180 8.24 19.86 21.09
C GLY A 180 9.22 19.81 22.28
N PRO A 181 8.87 20.42 23.43
CA PRO A 181 9.76 20.50 24.57
C PRO A 181 9.97 19.13 25.23
N LEU A 182 11.21 18.77 25.52
CA LEU A 182 11.69 17.49 26.09
C LEU A 182 11.03 17.07 27.43
N ALA A 183 10.28 17.92 28.09
CA ALA A 183 9.72 17.72 29.44
C ALA A 183 8.62 16.63 29.57
N GLY A 184 8.29 15.91 28.49
CA GLY A 184 7.33 14.78 28.50
C GLY A 184 7.91 13.48 27.96
N LEU A 185 9.15 13.48 27.50
CA LEU A 185 9.75 12.39 26.73
C LEU A 185 10.21 11.20 27.57
N ASP A 186 10.48 11.38 28.88
CA ASP A 186 10.94 10.27 29.73
C ASP A 186 9.90 9.13 29.84
N LYS A 187 8.60 9.47 29.92
CA LYS A 187 7.52 8.46 29.93
C LYS A 187 7.39 7.79 28.57
N GLN A 188 7.49 8.56 27.50
CA GLN A 188 7.45 8.08 26.12
C GLN A 188 8.61 7.13 25.84
N ARG A 189 9.81 7.48 26.26
CA ARG A 189 11.01 6.64 26.16
C ARG A 189 10.80 5.26 26.78
N ALA A 190 10.27 5.20 28.00
CA ALA A 190 9.99 3.93 28.68
C ALA A 190 8.99 3.05 27.89
N ILE A 191 7.99 3.67 27.24
CA ILE A 191 7.03 2.96 26.38
C ILE A 191 7.75 2.43 25.11
N TYR A 192 8.61 3.21 24.49
CA TYR A 192 9.35 2.79 23.29
C TYR A 192 10.32 1.64 23.60
N GLU A 193 11.10 1.73 24.69
CA GLU A 193 11.97 0.65 25.16
C GLU A 193 11.17 -0.64 25.44
N ALA A 194 10.05 -0.52 26.15
CA ALA A 194 9.15 -1.65 26.43
C ALA A 194 8.56 -2.24 25.14
N THR A 195 8.22 -1.41 24.16
CA THR A 195 7.73 -1.85 22.84
C THR A 195 8.79 -2.65 22.09
N VAL A 196 10.02 -2.14 21.98
CA VAL A 196 11.13 -2.85 21.31
C VAL A 196 11.39 -4.20 21.98
N HIS A 197 11.40 -4.22 23.32
CA HIS A 197 11.59 -5.46 24.06
C HIS A 197 10.44 -6.47 23.80
N THR A 198 9.19 -6.02 23.84
CA THR A 198 8.00 -6.88 23.61
C THR A 198 7.97 -7.43 22.19
N LEU A 199 8.33 -6.62 21.19
CA LEU A 199 8.41 -7.06 19.79
C LEU A 199 9.51 -8.12 19.56
N ALA A 200 10.61 -8.04 20.30
CA ALA A 200 11.71 -9.01 20.23
C ALA A 200 11.43 -10.29 21.05
N ASP A 201 10.51 -10.24 22.01
CA ASP A 201 10.16 -11.39 22.85
C ASP A 201 9.30 -12.40 22.07
N ALA A 202 9.89 -13.55 21.72
CA ALA A 202 9.22 -14.62 21.00
C ALA A 202 8.04 -15.26 21.76
N THR A 203 7.95 -15.07 23.07
CA THR A 203 6.83 -15.57 23.89
C THR A 203 5.66 -14.60 23.93
N ALA A 204 5.90 -13.32 23.68
CA ALA A 204 4.90 -12.27 23.66
C ALA A 204 4.39 -11.95 22.26
N THR A 205 5.26 -12.03 21.25
CA THR A 205 4.98 -11.55 19.88
C THR A 205 5.19 -12.64 18.83
N THR A 206 4.25 -12.76 17.91
CA THR A 206 4.37 -13.54 16.67
C THR A 206 4.14 -12.64 15.46
N LEU A 207 5.05 -12.68 14.49
CA LEU A 207 4.91 -11.98 13.24
C LEU A 207 4.48 -12.96 12.15
N VAL A 208 3.35 -12.70 11.53
CA VAL A 208 2.77 -13.50 10.45
C VAL A 208 3.04 -12.79 9.12
N LEU A 209 3.98 -13.32 8.36
CA LEU A 209 4.26 -12.88 6.99
C LEU A 209 3.20 -13.48 6.07
N VAL A 210 2.38 -12.62 5.47
CA VAL A 210 1.36 -13.03 4.50
C VAL A 210 1.89 -12.84 3.10
N SER A 211 1.79 -13.87 2.27
CA SER A 211 2.19 -13.85 0.88
C SER A 211 1.12 -14.49 -0.01
N ARG A 212 1.27 -14.37 -1.31
CA ARG A 212 0.52 -15.15 -2.32
C ARG A 212 1.47 -16.11 -3.03
N PRO A 213 0.97 -17.17 -3.69
CA PRO A 213 1.79 -18.07 -4.49
C PRO A 213 2.22 -17.39 -5.81
N GLN A 214 2.97 -16.30 -5.68
CA GLN A 214 3.48 -15.45 -6.74
C GLN A 214 4.92 -15.07 -6.41
N SER A 215 5.83 -15.16 -7.40
CA SER A 215 7.26 -14.94 -7.19
C SER A 215 7.56 -13.56 -6.57
N ALA A 216 6.92 -12.50 -7.06
CA ALA A 216 7.12 -11.16 -6.54
C ALA A 216 6.67 -11.00 -5.08
N ALA A 217 5.57 -11.66 -4.66
CA ALA A 217 5.08 -11.60 -3.29
C ALA A 217 5.95 -12.43 -2.33
N LEU A 218 6.42 -13.60 -2.76
CA LEU A 218 7.30 -14.46 -1.96
C LEU A 218 8.69 -13.84 -1.78
N ASN A 219 9.26 -13.23 -2.83
CA ASN A 219 10.54 -12.51 -2.74
C ASN A 219 10.45 -11.32 -1.78
N GLU A 220 9.35 -10.58 -1.82
CA GLU A 220 9.10 -9.47 -0.88
C GLU A 220 8.98 -9.98 0.56
N ALA A 221 8.23 -11.08 0.79
CA ALA A 221 8.12 -11.69 2.10
C ALA A 221 9.49 -12.18 2.63
N GLN A 222 10.33 -12.73 1.77
CA GLN A 222 11.69 -13.15 2.12
C GLN A 222 12.56 -11.97 2.53
N ARG A 223 12.53 -10.87 1.76
CA ARG A 223 13.26 -9.63 2.07
C ARG A 223 12.81 -9.08 3.43
N THR A 224 11.51 -8.93 3.61
CA THR A 224 10.91 -8.43 4.85
C THR A 224 11.24 -9.30 6.05
N SER A 225 11.24 -10.63 5.89
CA SER A 225 11.68 -11.57 6.94
C SER A 225 13.11 -11.30 7.40
N GLY A 226 14.02 -11.01 6.46
CA GLY A 226 15.40 -10.66 6.77
C GLY A 226 15.50 -9.37 7.56
N GLU A 227 14.90 -8.30 7.03
CA GLU A 227 14.91 -6.96 7.64
C GLU A 227 14.30 -6.96 9.06
N LEU A 228 13.21 -7.68 9.28
CA LEU A 228 12.59 -7.82 10.61
C LEU A 228 13.45 -8.63 11.59
N ARG A 229 14.15 -9.64 11.08
CA ARG A 229 15.10 -10.41 11.88
C ARG A 229 16.28 -9.56 12.34
N ASP A 230 16.76 -8.67 11.46
CA ASP A 230 17.84 -7.70 11.80
C ASP A 230 17.39 -6.68 12.86
N LEU A 231 16.09 -6.40 12.94
CA LEU A 231 15.47 -5.60 14.01
C LEU A 231 15.23 -6.39 15.31
N GLY A 232 15.51 -7.70 15.33
CA GLY A 232 15.36 -8.55 16.50
C GLY A 232 14.05 -9.34 16.59
N VAL A 233 13.15 -9.18 15.60
CA VAL A 233 11.86 -9.92 15.57
C VAL A 233 12.05 -11.32 15.00
N GLY A 234 12.34 -12.28 15.87
CA GLY A 234 12.72 -13.65 15.49
C GLY A 234 11.57 -14.63 15.34
N ASN A 235 10.46 -14.48 16.07
CA ASN A 235 9.32 -15.39 16.01
C ASN A 235 8.43 -15.07 14.80
N GLN A 236 8.78 -15.62 13.66
CA GLN A 236 8.13 -15.39 12.38
C GLN A 236 7.44 -16.64 11.86
N ARG A 237 6.29 -16.48 11.22
CA ARG A 237 5.55 -17.53 10.49
C ARG A 237 5.20 -17.03 9.10
N LEU A 238 5.18 -17.93 8.13
CA LEU A 238 4.76 -17.61 6.76
C LEU A 238 3.37 -18.21 6.48
N VAL A 239 2.47 -17.41 5.93
CA VAL A 239 1.15 -17.86 5.43
C VAL A 239 1.07 -17.55 3.95
N ILE A 240 0.96 -18.58 3.11
CA ILE A 240 0.75 -18.43 1.67
C ILE A 240 -0.74 -18.48 1.40
N ASN A 241 -1.33 -17.32 1.16
CA ASN A 241 -2.76 -17.14 0.96
C ASN A 241 -3.17 -17.30 -0.51
N GLY A 242 -4.30 -17.96 -0.76
CA GLY A 242 -4.87 -18.12 -2.09
C GLY A 242 -4.18 -19.20 -2.93
N VAL A 243 -3.74 -20.28 -2.28
CA VAL A 243 -3.21 -21.45 -2.99
C VAL A 243 -4.36 -22.15 -3.71
N PHE A 244 -4.19 -22.35 -5.01
CA PHE A 244 -5.20 -22.92 -5.88
C PHE A 244 -4.78 -24.31 -6.35
N GLU A 245 -5.70 -25.27 -6.23
CA GLU A 245 -5.61 -26.61 -6.78
C GLU A 245 -6.87 -26.92 -7.57
N THR A 246 -6.71 -27.51 -8.76
CA THR A 246 -7.84 -27.89 -9.61
C THR A 246 -7.93 -29.41 -9.75
N ASN A 247 -9.16 -29.89 -9.84
CA ASN A 247 -9.49 -31.27 -10.21
C ASN A 247 -9.99 -31.37 -11.67
N CYS A 248 -9.86 -30.30 -12.47
CA CYS A 248 -10.31 -30.24 -13.86
C CYS A 248 -9.10 -30.38 -14.80
N PRO A 249 -8.75 -31.61 -15.23
CA PRO A 249 -7.51 -31.87 -15.98
C PRO A 249 -7.50 -31.28 -17.39
N ASP A 250 -8.67 -30.95 -17.96
CA ASP A 250 -8.82 -30.39 -19.31
C ASP A 250 -8.97 -28.86 -19.31
N ASP A 251 -9.01 -28.23 -18.13
CA ASP A 251 -9.15 -26.79 -18.00
C ASP A 251 -7.80 -26.09 -18.10
N VAL A 252 -7.53 -25.47 -19.24
CA VAL A 252 -6.26 -24.80 -19.55
C VAL A 252 -5.98 -23.63 -18.60
N THR A 253 -7.03 -22.85 -18.26
CA THR A 253 -6.92 -21.69 -17.36
C THR A 253 -6.62 -22.13 -15.94
N ALA A 254 -7.36 -23.10 -15.43
CA ALA A 254 -7.18 -23.64 -14.09
C ALA A 254 -5.79 -24.28 -13.93
N LEU A 255 -5.38 -25.10 -14.90
CA LEU A 255 -4.05 -25.72 -14.90
C LEU A 255 -2.91 -24.68 -14.99
N ALA A 256 -3.10 -23.58 -15.74
CA ALA A 256 -2.10 -22.52 -15.81
C ALA A 256 -1.98 -21.79 -14.47
N LEU A 257 -3.11 -21.47 -13.81
CA LEU A 257 -3.11 -20.84 -12.49
C LEU A 257 -2.42 -21.72 -11.43
N GLN A 258 -2.78 -23.00 -11.39
CA GLN A 258 -2.14 -23.96 -10.48
C GLN A 258 -0.63 -24.07 -10.73
N ARG A 259 -0.21 -24.23 -11.99
CA ARG A 259 1.23 -24.35 -12.34
C ARG A 259 2.02 -23.11 -11.95
N ARG A 260 1.47 -21.90 -12.17
CA ARG A 260 2.13 -20.65 -11.75
C ARG A 260 2.33 -20.62 -10.23
N GLY A 261 1.31 -20.98 -9.45
CA GLY A 261 1.39 -21.03 -8.00
C GLY A 261 2.43 -22.03 -7.51
N ILE A 262 2.43 -23.26 -8.07
CA ILE A 262 3.40 -24.31 -7.74
C ILE A 262 4.83 -23.84 -8.07
N ALA A 263 5.06 -23.33 -9.27
CA ALA A 263 6.39 -22.86 -9.67
C ALA A 263 6.93 -21.73 -8.77
N ALA A 264 6.08 -20.80 -8.35
CA ALA A 264 6.47 -19.74 -7.43
C ALA A 264 6.84 -20.29 -6.03
N ILE A 265 6.06 -21.24 -5.51
CA ILE A 265 6.34 -21.90 -4.23
C ILE A 265 7.64 -22.72 -4.30
N GLU A 266 7.86 -23.47 -5.38
CA GLU A 266 9.08 -24.26 -5.58
C GLU A 266 10.33 -23.36 -5.69
N ALA A 267 10.25 -22.27 -6.42
CA ALA A 267 11.33 -21.29 -6.52
C ALA A 267 11.71 -20.66 -5.16
N ALA A 268 10.74 -20.49 -4.27
CA ALA A 268 10.93 -19.95 -2.93
C ALA A 268 11.15 -21.03 -1.85
N SER A 269 11.37 -22.30 -2.22
CA SER A 269 11.40 -23.45 -1.29
C SER A 269 12.40 -23.28 -0.15
N ALA A 270 13.58 -22.71 -0.38
CA ALA A 270 14.59 -22.46 0.65
C ALA A 270 14.06 -21.51 1.75
N PHE A 271 13.38 -20.44 1.36
CA PHE A 271 12.74 -19.49 2.28
C PHE A 271 11.57 -20.16 3.02
N ILE A 272 10.69 -20.83 2.30
CA ILE A 272 9.52 -21.51 2.86
C ILE A 272 9.93 -22.54 3.92
N ASN A 273 10.99 -23.30 3.68
CA ASN A 273 11.52 -24.28 4.62
C ASN A 273 12.27 -23.66 5.81
N SER A 274 12.62 -22.39 5.77
CA SER A 274 13.31 -21.70 6.87
C SER A 274 12.38 -21.17 7.96
N LEU A 275 11.06 -21.18 7.73
CA LEU A 275 10.03 -20.70 8.64
C LEU A 275 8.91 -21.73 8.82
N PRO A 276 8.21 -21.73 9.97
CA PRO A 276 6.91 -22.39 10.08
C PRO A 276 5.96 -21.82 9.02
N THR A 277 5.61 -22.63 8.02
CA THR A 277 4.82 -22.21 6.87
C THR A 277 3.49 -22.96 6.79
N SER A 278 2.42 -22.22 6.50
CA SER A 278 1.08 -22.73 6.30
C SER A 278 0.45 -22.15 5.04
N ILE A 279 -0.60 -22.77 4.53
CA ILE A 279 -1.34 -22.31 3.36
C ILE A 279 -2.79 -21.98 3.70
N VAL A 280 -3.38 -21.05 2.96
CA VAL A 280 -4.82 -20.82 2.92
C VAL A 280 -5.29 -21.06 1.50
N PRO A 281 -6.25 -21.97 1.26
CA PRO A 281 -6.78 -22.24 -0.07
C PRO A 281 -7.48 -21.01 -0.68
N LEU A 282 -7.42 -20.88 -1.99
CA LEU A 282 -8.19 -19.88 -2.71
C LEU A 282 -9.69 -20.10 -2.49
N ARG A 283 -10.45 -19.03 -2.30
CA ARG A 283 -11.90 -19.10 -2.10
C ARG A 283 -12.65 -18.57 -3.33
N PRO A 284 -13.85 -19.11 -3.61
CA PRO A 284 -14.64 -18.73 -4.80
C PRO A 284 -15.33 -17.37 -4.67
N VAL A 285 -15.33 -16.78 -3.48
CA VAL A 285 -16.04 -15.53 -3.16
C VAL A 285 -15.12 -14.51 -2.53
N ASN A 286 -15.49 -13.24 -2.59
CA ASN A 286 -14.85 -12.18 -1.81
C ASN A 286 -15.16 -12.37 -0.32
N ILE A 287 -14.16 -12.14 0.52
CA ILE A 287 -14.23 -12.33 1.96
C ILE A 287 -14.66 -11.00 2.59
N LEU A 288 -15.97 -10.84 2.78
CA LEU A 288 -16.58 -9.68 3.43
C LEU A 288 -17.54 -10.14 4.52
N GLY A 289 -17.63 -9.37 5.58
CA GLY A 289 -18.47 -9.64 6.73
C GLY A 289 -18.01 -10.84 7.56
N VAL A 290 -18.56 -10.96 8.77
CA VAL A 290 -18.22 -12.03 9.70
C VAL A 290 -18.42 -13.43 9.11
N GLN A 291 -19.45 -13.61 8.26
CA GLN A 291 -19.70 -14.91 7.62
C GLN A 291 -18.63 -15.25 6.56
N GLY A 292 -18.19 -14.27 5.76
CA GLY A 292 -17.10 -14.45 4.82
C GLY A 292 -15.79 -14.81 5.52
N LEU A 293 -15.51 -14.17 6.65
CA LEU A 293 -14.31 -14.45 7.46
C LEU A 293 -14.32 -15.88 8.05
N ARG A 294 -15.49 -16.40 8.46
CA ARG A 294 -15.62 -17.80 8.89
C ARG A 294 -15.27 -18.77 7.76
N ILE A 295 -15.73 -18.49 6.55
CA ILE A 295 -15.46 -19.31 5.36
C ILE A 295 -13.96 -19.33 5.03
N LEU A 296 -13.22 -18.25 5.27
CA LEU A 296 -11.81 -18.16 4.92
C LEU A 296 -10.97 -19.26 5.58
N LEU A 297 -11.20 -19.52 6.88
CA LEU A 297 -10.42 -20.49 7.67
C LEU A 297 -11.16 -21.82 7.88
N ASP A 298 -12.33 -22.02 7.29
CA ASP A 298 -13.12 -23.25 7.44
C ASP A 298 -12.82 -24.24 6.30
N GLU A 299 -12.45 -25.48 6.65
CA GLU A 299 -12.04 -26.52 5.69
C GLU A 299 -13.21 -27.08 4.86
N GLY A 300 -14.46 -26.91 5.32
CA GLY A 300 -15.65 -27.56 4.74
C GLY A 300 -16.58 -26.65 3.95
N SER A 301 -16.32 -25.36 3.87
CA SER A 301 -17.29 -24.39 3.36
C SER A 301 -17.13 -24.15 1.86
N SER A 302 -17.94 -24.83 1.06
CA SER A 302 -18.16 -24.50 -0.35
C SER A 302 -19.31 -23.46 -0.46
N SER A 303 -19.06 -22.21 -0.11
CA SER A 303 -20.01 -21.15 -0.41
C SER A 303 -19.96 -20.81 -1.89
N ILE A 304 -21.02 -21.11 -2.60
CA ILE A 304 -21.22 -20.71 -4.00
C ILE A 304 -21.61 -19.23 -3.99
N ALA A 305 -20.96 -18.42 -4.83
CA ALA A 305 -21.35 -17.04 -5.05
C ALA A 305 -22.85 -16.96 -5.37
N LYS A 306 -23.57 -15.96 -4.81
CA LYS A 306 -24.97 -15.74 -5.18
C LYS A 306 -25.00 -15.36 -6.66
N PRO A 307 -25.69 -16.14 -7.53
CA PRO A 307 -25.76 -15.80 -8.94
C PRO A 307 -26.43 -14.44 -9.14
N LEU A 308 -25.88 -13.65 -10.04
CA LEU A 308 -26.53 -12.41 -10.49
C LEU A 308 -27.84 -12.75 -11.25
N PRO A 309 -28.76 -11.77 -11.38
CA PRO A 309 -29.98 -11.96 -12.15
C PRO A 309 -29.70 -12.49 -13.55
N ASN A 310 -30.53 -13.43 -14.02
CA ASN A 310 -30.46 -13.94 -15.39
C ASN A 310 -30.50 -12.78 -16.40
N GLY A 311 -29.51 -12.76 -17.32
CA GLY A 311 -29.46 -11.73 -18.38
C GLY A 311 -28.35 -10.69 -18.18
N TRP A 312 -27.41 -10.87 -17.21
CA TRP A 312 -26.26 -10.00 -17.11
C TRP A 312 -25.43 -10.05 -18.40
N SER A 313 -25.03 -8.89 -18.89
CA SER A 313 -24.09 -8.74 -20.00
C SER A 313 -22.92 -7.85 -19.56
N PRO A 314 -21.70 -8.12 -20.03
CA PRO A 314 -20.56 -7.28 -19.72
C PRO A 314 -20.86 -5.82 -20.11
N PRO A 315 -20.54 -4.86 -19.23
CA PRO A 315 -20.62 -3.45 -19.62
C PRO A 315 -19.62 -3.14 -20.74
N ALA A 316 -19.86 -2.07 -21.49
CA ALA A 316 -18.93 -1.63 -22.53
C ALA A 316 -17.61 -1.17 -21.87
N MET A 317 -16.50 -1.81 -22.24
CA MET A 317 -15.16 -1.49 -21.78
C MET A 317 -14.20 -1.41 -22.97
N GLU A 318 -13.21 -0.53 -22.85
CA GLU A 318 -12.17 -0.33 -23.87
C GLU A 318 -11.02 -1.35 -23.69
N SER A 319 -10.17 -1.47 -24.71
CA SER A 319 -8.87 -2.12 -24.56
C SER A 319 -7.84 -1.13 -23.99
N LEU A 320 -6.74 -1.64 -23.42
CA LEU A 320 -5.62 -0.77 -23.04
C LEU A 320 -5.00 -0.09 -24.28
N GLU A 321 -5.08 -0.72 -25.44
CA GLU A 321 -4.63 -0.16 -26.71
C GLU A 321 -5.42 1.09 -27.10
N ASP A 322 -6.74 1.10 -26.90
CA ASP A 322 -7.58 2.26 -27.16
C ASP A 322 -7.21 3.44 -26.26
N LEU A 323 -6.93 3.18 -24.97
CA LEU A 323 -6.46 4.22 -24.03
C LEU A 323 -5.10 4.78 -24.47
N VAL A 324 -4.16 3.91 -24.85
CA VAL A 324 -2.81 4.33 -25.29
C VAL A 324 -2.88 5.11 -26.61
N ALA A 325 -3.74 4.71 -27.56
CA ALA A 325 -3.95 5.46 -28.79
C ALA A 325 -4.46 6.89 -28.56
N ASP A 326 -5.26 7.07 -27.51
CA ASP A 326 -5.77 8.38 -27.12
C ASP A 326 -4.69 9.23 -26.42
N ILE A 327 -3.91 8.62 -25.54
CA ILE A 327 -2.76 9.24 -24.88
C ILE A 327 -1.73 9.70 -25.94
N GLU A 328 -1.46 8.87 -26.93
CA GLU A 328 -0.50 9.11 -28.01
C GLU A 328 -0.79 10.40 -28.79
N ARG A 329 -2.08 10.77 -28.98
CA ARG A 329 -2.48 11.99 -29.70
C ARG A 329 -1.92 13.28 -29.10
N GLN A 330 -1.51 13.28 -27.84
CA GLN A 330 -0.91 14.42 -27.18
C GLN A 330 0.56 14.65 -27.59
N GLY A 331 1.26 13.60 -28.02
CA GLY A 331 2.66 13.64 -28.43
C GLY A 331 3.68 13.63 -27.29
N ASN A 332 3.32 14.12 -26.12
CA ASN A 332 4.12 14.12 -24.87
C ASN A 332 3.21 14.23 -23.65
N GLY A 333 3.77 14.15 -22.45
CA GLY A 333 3.04 14.30 -21.20
C GLY A 333 3.39 13.23 -20.18
N VAL A 334 2.62 13.21 -19.09
CA VAL A 334 2.80 12.30 -17.97
C VAL A 334 1.65 11.30 -17.89
N ILE A 335 1.97 10.03 -17.76
CA ILE A 335 1.02 8.95 -17.47
C ILE A 335 1.34 8.40 -16.08
N MET A 336 0.37 8.38 -15.18
CA MET A 336 0.56 7.84 -13.83
C MET A 336 -0.34 6.64 -13.62
N THR A 337 0.21 5.53 -13.14
CA THR A 337 -0.57 4.38 -12.69
C THR A 337 -0.71 4.41 -11.18
N MET A 338 -1.94 4.50 -10.69
CA MET A 338 -2.26 4.57 -9.26
C MET A 338 -3.21 3.44 -8.86
N GLY A 339 -3.28 3.12 -7.58
CA GLY A 339 -4.15 2.08 -7.02
C GLY A 339 -3.48 1.26 -5.92
N LYS A 340 -4.21 0.33 -5.33
CA LYS A 340 -3.76 -0.56 -4.25
C LYS A 340 -2.49 -1.34 -4.61
N GLY A 341 -1.76 -1.79 -3.59
CA GLY A 341 -0.68 -2.74 -3.78
C GLY A 341 -1.17 -4.06 -4.40
N GLY A 342 -0.40 -4.63 -5.34
CA GLY A 342 -0.70 -5.94 -5.94
C GLY A 342 -1.70 -5.94 -7.11
N VAL A 343 -2.30 -4.82 -7.48
CA VAL A 343 -3.27 -4.75 -8.60
C VAL A 343 -2.64 -4.78 -9.99
N GLY A 344 -1.30 -4.72 -10.08
CA GLY A 344 -0.56 -4.79 -11.34
C GLY A 344 -0.18 -3.44 -11.96
N LYS A 345 -0.07 -2.37 -11.15
CA LYS A 345 0.37 -1.03 -11.60
C LYS A 345 1.63 -1.08 -12.45
N THR A 346 2.68 -1.70 -11.93
CA THR A 346 3.99 -1.84 -12.61
C THR A 346 3.87 -2.52 -13.97
N THR A 347 3.05 -3.57 -14.08
CA THR A 347 2.82 -4.29 -15.33
C THR A 347 2.10 -3.42 -16.36
N VAL A 348 1.06 -2.70 -15.93
CA VAL A 348 0.29 -1.79 -16.79
C VAL A 348 1.16 -0.61 -17.23
N ALA A 349 1.92 0.00 -16.31
CA ALA A 349 2.87 1.09 -16.62
C ALA A 349 3.91 0.63 -17.65
N ALA A 350 4.52 -0.54 -17.44
CA ALA A 350 5.49 -1.11 -18.37
C ALA A 350 4.86 -1.41 -19.74
N ALA A 351 3.63 -1.94 -19.79
CA ALA A 351 2.91 -2.20 -21.03
C ALA A 351 2.68 -0.90 -21.82
N ILE A 352 2.19 0.15 -21.16
CA ILE A 352 1.98 1.47 -21.78
C ILE A 352 3.30 2.05 -22.32
N ALA A 353 4.35 2.00 -21.50
CA ALA A 353 5.67 2.52 -21.89
C ALA A 353 6.25 1.78 -23.11
N VAL A 354 6.13 0.45 -23.13
CA VAL A 354 6.58 -0.39 -24.25
C VAL A 354 5.78 -0.08 -25.53
N MET A 355 4.46 0.08 -25.41
CA MET A 355 3.61 0.39 -26.56
C MET A 355 3.96 1.74 -27.18
N LEU A 356 4.07 2.79 -26.38
CA LEU A 356 4.45 4.13 -26.85
C LEU A 356 5.84 4.11 -27.48
N ALA A 357 6.81 3.42 -26.89
CA ALA A 357 8.15 3.28 -27.45
C ALA A 357 8.16 2.51 -28.78
N LYS A 358 7.41 1.39 -28.89
CA LYS A 358 7.27 0.63 -30.15
C LYS A 358 6.58 1.44 -31.25
N ARG A 359 5.77 2.44 -30.91
CA ARG A 359 5.15 3.39 -31.85
C ARG A 359 6.09 4.56 -32.24
N GLY A 360 7.32 4.55 -31.73
CA GLY A 360 8.38 5.51 -32.11
C GLY A 360 8.51 6.73 -31.21
N HIS A 361 7.80 6.77 -30.08
CA HIS A 361 7.92 7.87 -29.12
C HIS A 361 9.14 7.72 -28.21
N SER A 362 9.69 8.86 -27.76
CA SER A 362 10.64 8.89 -26.65
C SER A 362 9.89 8.74 -25.33
N VAL A 363 10.18 7.69 -24.57
CA VAL A 363 9.48 7.34 -23.34
C VAL A 363 10.46 7.19 -22.18
N HIS A 364 10.08 7.72 -21.04
CA HIS A 364 10.78 7.52 -19.79
C HIS A 364 9.85 6.82 -18.79
N LEU A 365 10.23 5.64 -18.33
CA LEU A 365 9.51 4.90 -17.29
C LEU A 365 10.26 5.04 -15.98
N SER A 366 9.62 5.63 -14.98
CA SER A 366 10.17 5.81 -13.64
C SER A 366 9.25 5.18 -12.59
N THR A 367 9.81 4.72 -11.48
CA THR A 367 9.03 4.20 -10.36
C THR A 367 9.37 4.93 -9.08
N THR A 368 8.32 5.23 -8.31
CA THR A 368 8.43 5.73 -6.93
C THR A 368 8.28 4.61 -5.90
N ASP A 369 7.91 3.39 -6.33
CA ASP A 369 7.78 2.23 -5.46
C ASP A 369 9.16 1.57 -5.25
N PRO A 370 9.73 1.61 -4.02
CA PRO A 370 11.01 0.98 -3.74
C PRO A 370 10.99 -0.54 -3.93
N ALA A 371 9.81 -1.17 -3.85
CA ALA A 371 9.60 -2.60 -4.06
C ALA A 371 9.29 -2.97 -5.52
N ALA A 372 9.19 -2.00 -6.44
CA ALA A 372 8.90 -2.27 -7.84
C ALA A 372 10.08 -2.92 -8.56
N HIS A 373 9.77 -3.95 -9.33
CA HIS A 373 10.74 -4.69 -10.14
C HIS A 373 10.58 -4.38 -11.64
N VAL A 374 10.49 -3.08 -11.99
CA VAL A 374 10.26 -2.61 -13.36
C VAL A 374 11.26 -3.21 -14.35
N ALA A 375 12.54 -3.26 -14.00
CA ALA A 375 13.58 -3.84 -14.85
C ALA A 375 13.37 -5.34 -15.11
N GLN A 376 12.88 -6.09 -14.12
CA GLN A 376 12.56 -7.52 -14.25
C GLN A 376 11.30 -7.72 -15.11
N THR A 377 10.28 -6.87 -14.94
CA THR A 377 9.06 -6.90 -15.75
C THR A 377 9.36 -6.62 -17.23
N LEU A 378 10.25 -5.66 -17.52
CA LEU A 378 10.68 -5.37 -18.89
C LEU A 378 11.58 -6.45 -19.47
N ALA A 379 12.42 -7.11 -18.67
CA ALA A 379 13.32 -8.21 -19.06
C ALA A 379 14.01 -8.02 -20.43
N GLY A 380 14.38 -6.78 -20.77
CA GLY A 380 15.02 -6.45 -22.05
C GLY A 380 15.10 -4.94 -22.31
N GLN A 381 15.75 -4.58 -23.43
CA GLN A 381 15.83 -3.21 -23.89
C GLN A 381 14.79 -2.93 -24.97
N VAL A 382 14.21 -1.74 -24.94
CA VAL A 382 13.26 -1.24 -25.95
C VAL A 382 13.82 0.08 -26.49
N VAL A 383 13.95 0.18 -27.80
CA VAL A 383 14.42 1.41 -28.44
C VAL A 383 13.47 2.55 -28.12
N GLY A 384 13.99 3.69 -27.70
CA GLY A 384 13.19 4.86 -27.32
C GLY A 384 12.68 4.82 -25.86
N LEU A 385 12.91 3.74 -25.10
CA LEU A 385 12.52 3.63 -23.69
C LEU A 385 13.74 3.75 -22.77
N THR A 386 13.67 4.67 -21.80
CA THR A 386 14.65 4.84 -20.74
C THR A 386 14.01 4.52 -19.39
N LEU A 387 14.81 4.04 -18.42
CA LEU A 387 14.36 3.65 -17.09
C LEU A 387 15.05 4.46 -16.02
N SER A 388 14.31 4.85 -14.99
CA SER A 388 14.85 5.34 -13.72
C SER A 388 14.09 4.76 -12.53
N LYS A 389 14.65 4.97 -11.35
CA LYS A 389 14.00 4.71 -10.07
C LYS A 389 14.35 5.87 -9.16
N ILE A 390 13.36 6.44 -8.50
CA ILE A 390 13.59 7.40 -7.42
C ILE A 390 14.11 6.60 -6.23
N ASP A 391 15.37 6.85 -5.87
CA ASP A 391 16.05 6.22 -4.74
C ASP A 391 16.07 7.21 -3.58
N PRO A 392 15.27 7.01 -2.51
CA PRO A 392 15.16 7.97 -1.41
C PRO A 392 16.51 8.32 -0.79
N ALA A 393 17.39 7.34 -0.58
CA ALA A 393 18.68 7.56 0.06
C ALA A 393 19.60 8.45 -0.79
N LYS A 394 19.63 8.24 -2.11
CA LYS A 394 20.43 9.07 -3.04
C LYS A 394 19.87 10.47 -3.17
N GLU A 395 18.55 10.61 -3.28
CA GLU A 395 17.90 11.92 -3.39
C GLU A 395 18.09 12.74 -2.10
N THR A 396 17.99 12.09 -0.93
CA THR A 396 18.23 12.72 0.36
C THR A 396 19.68 13.20 0.50
N ALA A 397 20.65 12.36 0.14
CA ALA A 397 22.06 12.75 0.19
C ALA A 397 22.36 13.93 -0.75
N ALA A 398 21.82 13.91 -1.96
CA ALA A 398 21.97 15.00 -2.93
C ALA A 398 21.33 16.30 -2.42
N TYR A 399 20.14 16.22 -1.82
CA TYR A 399 19.45 17.36 -1.25
C TYR A 399 20.22 17.95 -0.05
N GLN A 400 20.72 17.10 0.85
CA GLN A 400 21.54 17.54 1.98
C GLN A 400 22.81 18.28 1.52
N GLU A 401 23.50 17.74 0.52
CA GLU A 401 24.70 18.38 -0.06
C GLU A 401 24.36 19.75 -0.68
N GLU A 402 23.26 19.85 -1.44
CA GLU A 402 22.80 21.10 -2.05
C GLU A 402 22.48 22.17 -0.99
N VAL A 403 21.72 21.81 0.06
CA VAL A 403 21.35 22.75 1.13
C VAL A 403 22.57 23.19 1.94
N MET A 404 23.48 22.25 2.27
CA MET A 404 24.71 22.57 2.96
C MET A 404 25.63 23.47 2.14
N ALA A 405 25.70 23.27 0.83
CA ALA A 405 26.48 24.14 -0.06
C ALA A 405 25.88 25.55 -0.17
N ALA A 406 24.54 25.65 -0.25
CA ALA A 406 23.84 26.92 -0.42
C ALA A 406 23.77 27.75 0.87
N GLN A 407 23.46 27.14 1.99
CA GLN A 407 23.19 27.84 3.27
C GLN A 407 24.32 27.68 4.30
N GLY A 408 24.93 26.51 4.38
CA GLY A 408 25.97 26.21 5.37
C GLY A 408 27.24 27.03 5.17
N ALA A 409 27.52 27.51 3.96
CA ALA A 409 28.71 28.34 3.66
C ALA A 409 28.67 29.73 4.35
N ALA A 410 27.49 30.24 4.64
CA ALA A 410 27.27 31.55 5.27
C ALA A 410 27.11 31.47 6.80
N MET A 411 27.08 30.26 7.39
CA MET A 411 26.80 30.02 8.80
C MET A 411 28.10 29.84 9.60
N ASP A 412 28.04 30.17 10.89
CA ASP A 412 29.10 29.81 11.85
C ASP A 412 29.06 28.30 12.17
N ALA A 413 30.02 27.81 12.97
CA ALA A 413 30.14 26.40 13.31
C ALA A 413 28.90 25.85 14.05
N ALA A 414 28.26 26.64 14.91
CA ALA A 414 27.09 26.25 15.67
C ALA A 414 25.83 26.18 14.75
N GLY A 415 25.65 27.19 13.91
CA GLY A 415 24.57 27.21 12.92
C GLY A 415 24.67 26.06 11.89
N ARG A 416 25.92 25.73 11.49
CA ARG A 416 26.17 24.61 10.57
C ARG A 416 25.85 23.27 11.23
N SER A 417 26.19 23.07 12.50
CA SER A 417 25.85 21.85 13.24
C SER A 417 24.36 21.69 13.43
N LEU A 418 23.64 22.77 13.69
CA LEU A 418 22.17 22.76 13.79
C LEU A 418 21.51 22.43 12.44
N LEU A 419 22.00 23.01 11.34
CA LEU A 419 21.51 22.68 10.00
C LEU A 419 21.78 21.21 9.63
N GLU A 420 22.95 20.67 9.97
CA GLU A 420 23.27 19.26 9.77
C GLU A 420 22.33 18.34 10.58
N GLU A 421 21.94 18.73 11.79
CA GLU A 421 21.00 18.01 12.63
C GLU A 421 19.59 18.03 12.01
N ASP A 422 19.10 19.19 11.58
CA ASP A 422 17.82 19.33 10.88
C ASP A 422 17.75 18.49 9.60
N LEU A 423 18.82 18.47 8.82
CA LEU A 423 18.93 17.71 7.58
C LEU A 423 18.97 16.17 7.78
N ARG A 424 19.19 15.69 9.00
CA ARG A 424 19.05 14.26 9.37
C ARG A 424 17.62 13.87 9.71
N SER A 425 16.70 14.84 9.76
CA SER A 425 15.29 14.58 10.02
C SER A 425 14.68 13.69 8.94
N PRO A 426 13.76 12.78 9.31
CA PRO A 426 12.95 12.01 8.34
C PRO A 426 12.21 12.88 7.32
N CYS A 427 11.80 14.10 7.70
CA CYS A 427 11.17 15.09 6.81
C CYS A 427 12.05 15.47 5.61
N THR A 428 13.38 15.42 5.78
CA THR A 428 14.34 15.71 4.69
C THR A 428 14.23 14.69 3.56
N GLU A 429 14.03 13.42 3.89
CA GLU A 429 13.80 12.37 2.89
C GLU A 429 12.53 12.63 2.08
N GLU A 430 11.44 13.00 2.74
CA GLU A 430 10.17 13.31 2.06
C GLU A 430 10.31 14.49 1.10
N ILE A 431 10.99 15.56 1.52
CA ILE A 431 11.26 16.73 0.66
C ILE A 431 12.11 16.33 -0.54
N ALA A 432 13.15 15.53 -0.34
CA ALA A 432 14.05 15.08 -1.40
C ALA A 432 13.32 14.22 -2.44
N VAL A 433 12.53 13.26 -1.98
CA VAL A 433 11.69 12.39 -2.85
C VAL A 433 10.64 13.22 -3.60
N PHE A 434 10.00 14.19 -2.94
CA PHE A 434 9.05 15.10 -3.56
C PHE A 434 9.69 15.92 -4.69
N ARG A 435 10.88 16.49 -4.47
CA ARG A 435 11.64 17.22 -5.50
C ARG A 435 12.03 16.33 -6.68
N ALA A 436 12.45 15.09 -6.40
CA ALA A 436 12.75 14.12 -7.43
C ALA A 436 11.51 13.77 -8.27
N PHE A 437 10.35 13.57 -7.63
CA PHE A 437 9.08 13.37 -8.31
C PHE A 437 8.69 14.56 -9.20
N ALA A 438 8.80 15.79 -8.68
CA ALA A 438 8.53 17.00 -9.47
C ALA A 438 9.43 17.11 -10.71
N ARG A 439 10.70 16.75 -10.59
CA ARG A 439 11.66 16.69 -11.70
C ARG A 439 11.23 15.65 -12.74
N GLU A 440 10.83 14.45 -12.31
CA GLU A 440 10.34 13.42 -13.24
C GLU A 440 9.09 13.88 -13.99
N VAL A 441 8.11 14.48 -13.30
CA VAL A 441 6.93 15.09 -13.93
C VAL A 441 7.34 16.18 -14.93
N GLY A 442 8.37 16.97 -14.60
CA GLY A 442 8.93 18.00 -15.47
C GLY A 442 9.40 17.49 -16.83
N HIS A 443 9.95 16.29 -16.88
CA HIS A 443 10.41 15.65 -18.11
C HIS A 443 9.28 15.40 -19.14
N GLY A 444 8.01 15.37 -18.68
CA GLY A 444 6.84 15.21 -19.55
C GLY A 444 6.63 16.32 -20.56
N THR A 445 7.33 17.43 -20.47
CA THR A 445 7.27 18.53 -21.47
C THR A 445 7.84 18.17 -22.82
N ASN A 446 8.78 17.22 -22.89
CA ASN A 446 9.54 16.91 -24.11
C ASN A 446 9.39 15.46 -24.58
N ARG A 447 8.80 14.59 -23.77
CA ARG A 447 8.63 13.16 -24.03
C ARG A 447 7.47 12.61 -23.21
N PHE A 448 7.10 11.36 -23.45
CA PHE A 448 6.21 10.67 -22.51
C PHE A 448 6.99 10.23 -21.27
N VAL A 449 6.41 10.51 -20.10
CA VAL A 449 6.88 9.99 -18.82
C VAL A 449 5.80 9.09 -18.25
N VAL A 450 6.14 7.83 -18.01
CA VAL A 450 5.25 6.87 -17.34
C VAL A 450 5.74 6.69 -15.92
N LEU A 451 4.89 7.01 -14.95
CA LEU A 451 5.19 6.92 -13.53
C LEU A 451 4.43 5.76 -12.92
N ASP A 452 5.17 4.73 -12.51
CA ASP A 452 4.68 3.64 -11.66
C ASP A 452 4.74 4.10 -10.22
N THR A 453 3.58 4.39 -9.61
CA THR A 453 3.55 4.97 -8.28
C THR A 453 3.53 3.92 -7.18
N ALA A 454 4.10 4.27 -6.02
CA ALA A 454 3.92 3.52 -4.78
C ALA A 454 2.42 3.36 -4.44
N PRO A 455 2.05 2.39 -3.59
CA PRO A 455 0.66 2.23 -3.14
C PRO A 455 0.08 3.53 -2.57
N THR A 456 -1.22 3.70 -2.72
CA THR A 456 -2.04 4.92 -2.58
C THR A 456 -1.67 5.93 -1.49
N GLY A 457 -1.31 5.48 -0.29
CA GLY A 457 -1.03 6.38 0.85
C GLY A 457 0.16 7.32 0.62
N HIS A 458 1.27 6.85 0.05
CA HIS A 458 2.46 7.68 -0.17
C HIS A 458 2.27 8.72 -1.28
N THR A 459 1.48 8.41 -2.30
CA THR A 459 1.25 9.34 -3.41
C THR A 459 0.29 10.47 -2.99
N LEU A 460 -0.69 10.18 -2.14
CA LEU A 460 -1.59 11.18 -1.56
C LEU A 460 -0.84 12.09 -0.58
N LEU A 461 0.03 11.54 0.28
CA LEU A 461 0.91 12.32 1.14
C LEU A 461 1.81 13.26 0.34
N LEU A 462 2.29 12.85 -0.84
CA LEU A 462 3.03 13.73 -1.75
C LEU A 462 2.16 14.86 -2.32
N LEU A 463 0.86 14.61 -2.57
CA LEU A 463 -0.09 15.63 -3.04
C LEU A 463 -0.49 16.59 -1.91
N ASP A 464 -0.78 16.08 -0.72
CA ASP A 464 -1.10 16.88 0.47
C ASP A 464 0.12 17.70 0.94
N ALA A 465 1.31 17.06 0.95
CA ALA A 465 2.56 17.75 1.20
C ALA A 465 2.81 18.85 0.16
N SER A 466 2.39 18.66 -1.09
CA SER A 466 2.53 19.68 -2.14
C SER A 466 1.69 20.91 -1.86
N GLU A 467 0.47 20.80 -1.33
CA GLU A 467 -0.36 21.96 -0.94
C GLU A 467 0.17 22.67 0.33
N ALA A 468 0.62 21.90 1.33
CA ALA A 468 1.24 22.44 2.53
C ALA A 468 2.58 23.11 2.19
N TYR A 469 3.39 22.46 1.36
CA TYR A 469 4.67 22.96 0.89
C TYR A 469 4.51 24.19 -0.01
N GLN A 470 3.49 24.24 -0.86
CA GLN A 470 3.18 25.40 -1.69
C GLN A 470 2.74 26.62 -0.84
N ARG A 471 1.97 26.39 0.21
CA ARG A 471 1.62 27.43 1.21
C ARG A 471 2.86 27.96 1.95
N GLU A 472 3.79 27.09 2.29
CA GLU A 472 5.07 27.45 2.92
C GLU A 472 5.98 28.21 1.94
N LEU A 473 6.03 27.80 0.66
CA LEU A 473 6.77 28.48 -0.40
C LEU A 473 6.22 29.88 -0.72
N GLU A 474 4.91 30.09 -0.60
CA GLU A 474 4.29 31.41 -0.75
C GLU A 474 4.68 32.37 0.38
N ARG A 475 5.02 31.83 1.55
CA ARG A 475 5.51 32.59 2.73
C ARG A 475 7.02 32.86 2.67
N GLN A 476 7.81 31.89 2.22
CA GLN A 476 9.25 32.05 2.03
C GLN A 476 9.51 32.59 0.61
N ALA A 477 10.34 33.62 0.50
CA ALA A 477 10.61 34.31 -0.76
C ALA A 477 10.88 33.33 -1.94
N ARG A 478 10.09 33.43 -3.00
CA ARG A 478 10.06 32.62 -4.22
C ARG A 478 11.39 32.40 -4.97
N SER A 479 12.51 32.90 -4.47
CA SER A 479 13.75 33.06 -5.24
C SER A 479 14.71 31.85 -5.24
N THR A 480 14.39 30.74 -4.54
CA THR A 480 15.34 29.65 -4.33
C THR A 480 14.85 28.24 -4.72
N GLN A 481 13.60 28.10 -5.21
CA GLN A 481 13.04 26.79 -5.52
C GLN A 481 13.09 26.45 -7.01
N PRO A 482 13.32 25.16 -7.39
CA PRO A 482 13.27 24.72 -8.78
C PRO A 482 11.89 24.98 -9.42
N GLU A 483 11.87 25.40 -10.68
CA GLU A 483 10.65 25.69 -11.44
C GLU A 483 9.72 24.47 -11.53
N GLU A 484 10.28 23.25 -11.57
CA GLU A 484 9.56 21.98 -11.62
C GLU A 484 8.67 21.79 -10.41
N VAL A 485 9.15 22.17 -9.23
CA VAL A 485 8.39 22.09 -7.96
C VAL A 485 7.24 23.09 -7.96
N LEU A 486 7.50 24.31 -8.40
CA LEU A 486 6.48 25.38 -8.45
C LEU A 486 5.34 25.06 -9.43
N LYS A 487 5.62 24.33 -10.51
CA LYS A 487 4.64 23.97 -11.55
C LYS A 487 4.03 22.58 -11.35
N LEU A 488 4.43 21.84 -10.32
CA LEU A 488 4.00 20.44 -10.15
C LEU A 488 2.49 20.31 -10.09
N LEU A 489 1.82 21.02 -9.19
CA LEU A 489 0.36 20.95 -9.02
C LEU A 489 -0.40 21.41 -10.26
N GLU A 490 0.05 22.46 -10.93
CA GLU A 490 -0.52 22.91 -12.18
C GLU A 490 -0.48 21.79 -13.24
N ARG A 491 0.69 21.14 -13.40
CA ARG A 491 0.88 20.04 -14.33
C ARG A 491 0.05 18.81 -13.99
N LEU A 492 -0.06 18.46 -12.71
CA LEU A 492 -0.87 17.31 -12.27
C LEU A 492 -2.37 17.55 -12.48
N ARG A 493 -2.82 18.81 -12.37
CA ARG A 493 -4.21 19.22 -12.58
C ARG A 493 -4.58 19.43 -14.05
N ASP A 494 -3.59 19.56 -14.93
CA ASP A 494 -3.85 19.73 -16.35
C ASP A 494 -4.13 18.37 -17.04
N PRO A 495 -5.39 18.09 -17.42
CA PRO A 495 -5.74 16.83 -18.09
C PRO A 495 -5.13 16.70 -19.49
N ALA A 496 -4.63 17.79 -20.08
CA ALA A 496 -3.90 17.75 -21.34
C ALA A 496 -2.42 17.38 -21.14
N PHE A 497 -1.89 17.48 -19.93
CA PHE A 497 -0.51 17.14 -19.60
C PHE A 497 -0.38 15.83 -18.84
N THR A 498 -1.25 15.59 -17.85
CA THR A 498 -1.19 14.40 -16.97
C THR A 498 -2.42 13.51 -17.16
N ARG A 499 -2.18 12.22 -17.39
CA ARG A 499 -3.19 11.16 -17.48
C ARG A 499 -3.03 10.20 -16.32
N ILE A 500 -3.94 10.22 -15.37
CA ILE A 500 -3.95 9.30 -14.23
C ILE A 500 -4.83 8.10 -14.56
N LEU A 501 -4.27 6.90 -14.46
CA LEU A 501 -4.94 5.63 -14.62
C LEU A 501 -5.10 4.97 -13.25
N LEU A 502 -6.34 4.72 -12.84
CA LEU A 502 -6.65 3.98 -11.63
C LEU A 502 -6.69 2.49 -11.95
N ILE A 503 -5.73 1.74 -11.42
CA ILE A 503 -5.60 0.31 -11.66
C ILE A 503 -6.25 -0.45 -10.50
N THR A 504 -7.16 -1.35 -10.83
CA THR A 504 -7.86 -2.19 -9.84
C THR A 504 -7.95 -3.65 -10.29
N LEU A 505 -8.30 -4.54 -9.36
CA LEU A 505 -8.80 -5.88 -9.65
C LEU A 505 -10.33 -5.86 -9.55
N PRO A 506 -11.05 -6.77 -10.22
CA PRO A 506 -12.51 -6.86 -10.12
C PRO A 506 -12.95 -7.54 -8.79
N GLU A 507 -12.46 -7.02 -7.68
CA GLU A 507 -12.71 -7.49 -6.32
C GLU A 507 -13.15 -6.31 -5.45
N ALA A 508 -13.92 -6.56 -4.38
CA ALA A 508 -14.49 -5.54 -3.50
C ALA A 508 -13.45 -4.50 -3.06
N THR A 509 -12.52 -4.93 -2.24
CA THR A 509 -11.54 -4.05 -1.62
C THR A 509 -10.70 -3.24 -2.62
N PRO A 510 -10.11 -3.83 -3.71
CA PRO A 510 -9.40 -3.04 -4.70
C PRO A 510 -10.26 -2.00 -5.43
N VAL A 511 -11.55 -2.31 -5.67
CA VAL A 511 -12.47 -1.36 -6.32
C VAL A 511 -12.81 -0.21 -5.40
N HIS A 512 -13.15 -0.48 -4.15
CA HIS A 512 -13.54 0.55 -3.18
C HIS A 512 -12.35 1.44 -2.83
N GLU A 513 -11.15 0.89 -2.61
CA GLU A 513 -9.93 1.70 -2.41
C GLU A 513 -9.58 2.58 -3.63
N ALA A 514 -9.82 2.08 -4.84
CA ALA A 514 -9.62 2.90 -6.03
C ALA A 514 -10.68 4.00 -6.14
N ALA A 515 -11.90 3.78 -5.64
CA ALA A 515 -12.95 4.79 -5.55
C ALA A 515 -12.60 5.87 -4.53
N ASP A 516 -12.15 5.48 -3.34
CA ASP A 516 -11.68 6.42 -2.31
C ASP A 516 -10.51 7.27 -2.82
N LEU A 517 -9.53 6.63 -3.49
CA LEU A 517 -8.42 7.33 -4.13
C LEU A 517 -8.90 8.33 -5.19
N GLN A 518 -9.93 7.97 -5.98
CA GLN A 518 -10.54 8.89 -6.94
C GLN A 518 -11.14 10.11 -6.25
N GLU A 519 -11.83 9.92 -5.13
CA GLU A 519 -12.39 11.03 -4.36
C GLU A 519 -11.30 11.95 -3.81
N ASP A 520 -10.20 11.39 -3.33
CA ASP A 520 -9.04 12.15 -2.86
C ASP A 520 -8.41 12.97 -3.98
N LEU A 521 -8.20 12.36 -5.15
CA LEU A 521 -7.71 13.07 -6.33
C LEU A 521 -8.66 14.22 -6.74
N ARG A 522 -9.97 13.98 -6.70
CA ARG A 522 -10.99 15.00 -7.00
C ARG A 522 -10.98 16.14 -5.98
N ARG A 523 -10.76 15.85 -4.70
CA ARG A 523 -10.56 16.88 -3.66
C ARG A 523 -9.33 17.75 -3.98
N ALA A 524 -8.26 17.15 -4.50
CA ALA A 524 -7.09 17.87 -4.99
C ALA A 524 -7.29 18.54 -6.37
N ARG A 525 -8.51 18.46 -6.97
CA ARG A 525 -8.86 18.96 -8.31
C ARG A 525 -8.12 18.26 -9.43
N ILE A 526 -7.90 16.96 -9.27
CA ILE A 526 -7.29 16.09 -10.27
C ILE A 526 -8.34 15.05 -10.68
N GLU A 527 -8.75 15.04 -11.95
CA GLU A 527 -9.69 14.05 -12.45
C GLU A 527 -8.94 12.89 -13.11
N PRO A 528 -9.15 11.64 -12.67
CA PRO A 528 -8.57 10.48 -13.31
C PRO A 528 -8.99 10.35 -14.78
N PHE A 529 -8.07 9.95 -15.63
CA PHE A 529 -8.32 9.80 -17.07
C PHE A 529 -9.16 8.55 -17.38
N ALA A 530 -8.84 7.43 -16.72
CA ALA A 530 -9.55 6.17 -16.91
C ALA A 530 -9.30 5.21 -15.73
N TRP A 531 -10.17 4.21 -15.61
CA TRP A 531 -9.93 3.03 -14.80
C TRP A 531 -9.41 1.87 -15.68
N VAL A 532 -8.56 1.02 -15.09
CA VAL A 532 -8.08 -0.21 -15.72
C VAL A 532 -8.38 -1.37 -14.79
N VAL A 533 -9.35 -2.20 -15.14
CA VAL A 533 -9.67 -3.41 -14.40
C VAL A 533 -8.77 -4.53 -14.92
N ASN A 534 -7.85 -4.97 -14.08
CA ASN A 534 -6.79 -5.90 -14.43
C ASN A 534 -7.07 -7.32 -13.93
N GLN A 535 -6.49 -8.33 -14.59
CA GLN A 535 -6.52 -9.74 -14.19
C GLN A 535 -7.93 -10.34 -14.05
N SER A 536 -8.88 -9.89 -14.84
CA SER A 536 -10.24 -10.43 -14.82
C SER A 536 -10.31 -11.84 -15.40
N LEU A 537 -11.04 -12.72 -14.74
CA LEU A 537 -11.36 -14.07 -15.22
C LEU A 537 -12.55 -14.07 -16.19
N LEU A 538 -13.20 -12.92 -16.40
CA LEU A 538 -14.29 -12.80 -17.35
C LEU A 538 -13.87 -13.31 -18.73
N HIS A 539 -14.67 -14.20 -19.30
CA HIS A 539 -14.38 -14.88 -20.57
C HIS A 539 -13.11 -15.77 -20.54
N SER A 540 -12.65 -16.20 -19.37
CA SER A 540 -11.54 -17.16 -19.27
C SER A 540 -11.85 -18.52 -19.89
N GLY A 541 -13.14 -18.86 -20.02
CA GLY A 541 -13.62 -20.15 -20.50
C GLY A 541 -13.35 -21.30 -19.52
N SER A 542 -13.05 -20.98 -18.27
CA SER A 542 -12.77 -22.01 -17.25
C SER A 542 -14.02 -22.81 -16.93
N SER A 543 -13.85 -24.13 -16.80
CA SER A 543 -14.85 -25.08 -16.33
C SER A 543 -14.69 -25.42 -14.85
N ASP A 544 -13.64 -24.93 -14.21
CA ASP A 544 -13.37 -25.15 -12.78
C ASP A 544 -14.40 -24.39 -11.92
N PRO A 545 -15.13 -25.07 -11.02
CA PRO A 545 -16.20 -24.47 -10.24
C PRO A 545 -15.75 -23.30 -9.36
N LEU A 546 -14.51 -23.32 -8.84
CA LEU A 546 -13.98 -22.24 -8.02
C LEU A 546 -13.73 -21.00 -8.88
N LEU A 547 -13.13 -21.17 -10.06
CA LEU A 547 -12.85 -20.07 -10.98
C LEU A 547 -14.16 -19.50 -11.57
N GLN A 548 -15.16 -20.33 -11.85
CA GLN A 548 -16.49 -19.87 -12.24
C GLN A 548 -17.15 -19.05 -11.12
N GLY A 549 -17.04 -19.49 -9.86
CA GLY A 549 -17.52 -18.71 -8.72
C GLY A 549 -16.84 -17.36 -8.59
N ARG A 550 -15.54 -17.28 -8.87
CA ARG A 550 -14.80 -16.00 -8.89
C ARG A 550 -15.23 -15.12 -10.07
N GLU A 551 -15.34 -15.68 -11.27
CA GLU A 551 -15.85 -14.94 -12.44
C GLU A 551 -17.24 -14.34 -12.15
N GLU A 552 -18.13 -15.10 -11.53
CA GLU A 552 -19.46 -14.60 -11.13
C GLU A 552 -19.36 -13.45 -10.11
N SER A 553 -18.45 -13.56 -9.15
CA SER A 553 -18.21 -12.50 -8.18
C SER A 553 -17.65 -11.21 -8.82
N GLU A 554 -16.81 -11.33 -9.85
CA GLU A 554 -16.22 -10.20 -10.58
C GLU A 554 -17.29 -9.35 -11.30
N ARG A 555 -18.35 -9.97 -11.82
CA ARG A 555 -19.41 -9.30 -12.60
C ARG A 555 -20.06 -8.14 -11.86
N ARG A 556 -20.24 -8.29 -10.56
CA ARG A 556 -20.76 -7.23 -9.69
C ARG A 556 -19.85 -6.01 -9.71
N TYR A 557 -18.55 -6.21 -9.48
CA TYR A 557 -17.59 -5.12 -9.37
C TYR A 557 -17.25 -4.50 -10.72
N LEU A 558 -17.25 -5.28 -11.80
CA LEU A 558 -17.18 -4.73 -13.16
C LEU A 558 -18.35 -3.80 -13.47
N SER A 559 -19.56 -4.20 -13.08
CA SER A 559 -20.75 -3.36 -13.25
C SER A 559 -20.68 -2.10 -12.39
N GLU A 560 -20.23 -2.22 -11.16
CA GLU A 560 -20.07 -1.12 -10.21
C GLU A 560 -19.07 -0.07 -10.72
N VAL A 561 -17.89 -0.50 -11.18
CA VAL A 561 -16.86 0.39 -11.73
C VAL A 561 -17.44 1.20 -12.89
N VAL A 562 -18.09 0.55 -13.85
CA VAL A 562 -18.60 1.24 -15.06
C VAL A 562 -19.82 2.09 -14.78
N ALA A 563 -20.73 1.64 -13.88
CA ALA A 563 -21.97 2.37 -13.62
C ALA A 563 -21.80 3.53 -12.62
N THR A 564 -20.83 3.43 -11.68
CA THR A 564 -20.77 4.33 -10.53
C THR A 564 -19.49 5.17 -10.48
N HIS A 565 -18.35 4.57 -10.80
CA HIS A 565 -17.06 5.20 -10.52
C HIS A 565 -16.39 5.81 -11.75
N SER A 566 -16.49 5.15 -12.90
CA SER A 566 -15.71 5.51 -14.09
C SER A 566 -16.56 5.96 -15.26
N THR A 567 -16.13 7.03 -15.92
CA THR A 567 -16.66 7.42 -17.24
C THR A 567 -15.95 6.69 -18.38
N ARG A 568 -14.78 6.10 -18.10
CA ARG A 568 -13.95 5.41 -19.08
C ARG A 568 -13.21 4.26 -18.43
N THR A 569 -13.48 3.04 -18.84
CA THR A 569 -12.91 1.82 -18.26
C THR A 569 -12.25 0.96 -19.31
N ALA A 570 -10.97 0.60 -19.10
CA ALA A 570 -10.32 -0.46 -19.85
C ALA A 570 -10.31 -1.77 -19.04
N TRP A 571 -10.32 -2.88 -19.78
CA TRP A 571 -10.35 -4.22 -19.22
C TRP A 571 -9.14 -5.02 -19.70
N LEU A 572 -8.51 -5.76 -18.77
CA LEU A 572 -7.38 -6.66 -19.05
C LEU A 572 -7.69 -8.05 -18.49
N PRO A 573 -7.69 -9.08 -19.36
CA PRO A 573 -7.94 -10.45 -18.92
C PRO A 573 -6.74 -10.99 -18.12
N TRP A 574 -7.04 -11.93 -17.24
CA TRP A 574 -6.02 -12.73 -16.58
C TRP A 574 -5.16 -13.47 -17.63
N GLN A 575 -3.85 -13.48 -17.43
CA GLN A 575 -2.91 -14.09 -18.36
C GLN A 575 -2.36 -15.40 -17.78
N ALA A 576 -2.30 -16.45 -18.60
CA ALA A 576 -1.76 -17.75 -18.20
C ALA A 576 -0.29 -17.69 -17.79
N GLU A 577 0.49 -16.82 -18.45
CA GLU A 577 1.88 -16.50 -18.11
C GLU A 577 1.99 -15.06 -17.63
N GLU A 578 2.88 -14.78 -16.68
CA GLU A 578 3.15 -13.40 -16.29
C GLU A 578 3.71 -12.62 -17.49
N PRO A 579 3.12 -11.48 -17.84
CA PRO A 579 3.58 -10.70 -18.98
C PRO A 579 4.93 -10.03 -18.66
N THR A 580 6.01 -10.72 -19.02
CA THR A 580 7.39 -10.26 -18.88
C THR A 580 8.04 -10.13 -20.25
N GLY A 581 8.83 -9.08 -20.40
CA GLY A 581 9.48 -8.75 -21.67
C GLY A 581 8.61 -7.94 -22.63
N PRO A 582 9.26 -7.24 -23.58
CA PRO A 582 8.61 -6.23 -24.43
C PRO A 582 7.46 -6.77 -25.29
N ASP A 583 7.56 -8.01 -25.74
CA ASP A 583 6.55 -8.59 -26.63
C ASP A 583 5.31 -9.08 -25.84
N ALA A 584 5.51 -9.66 -24.67
CA ALA A 584 4.40 -10.07 -23.81
C ALA A 584 3.62 -8.86 -23.28
N LEU A 585 4.33 -7.81 -22.86
CA LEU A 585 3.74 -6.54 -22.40
C LEU A 585 2.94 -5.85 -23.53
N ALA A 586 3.46 -5.84 -24.76
CA ALA A 586 2.73 -5.28 -25.89
C ALA A 586 1.46 -6.10 -26.22
N ARG A 587 1.51 -7.43 -26.12
CA ARG A 587 0.33 -8.28 -26.34
C ARG A 587 -0.76 -8.10 -25.27
N LEU A 588 -0.39 -7.81 -24.04
CA LEU A 588 -1.35 -7.56 -22.96
C LEU A 588 -2.36 -6.47 -23.33
N ALA A 589 -1.93 -5.47 -24.06
CA ALA A 589 -2.74 -4.32 -24.43
C ALA A 589 -3.74 -4.58 -25.56
N VAL A 590 -3.49 -5.55 -26.43
CA VAL A 590 -4.30 -5.85 -27.64
C VAL A 590 -5.49 -6.78 -27.33
N SER A 591 -5.58 -7.30 -26.09
CA SER A 591 -6.69 -8.16 -25.68
C SER A 591 -8.01 -7.39 -25.69
N SER A 592 -8.78 -7.50 -26.77
CA SER A 592 -10.09 -6.85 -26.92
C SER A 592 -11.22 -7.81 -26.52
N LEU A 593 -12.22 -7.29 -25.79
CA LEU A 593 -13.55 -7.90 -25.69
C LEU A 593 -14.25 -7.83 -27.06
N LYS A 594 -13.88 -8.69 -28.00
CA LYS A 594 -14.80 -8.97 -29.11
C LYS A 594 -15.82 -9.96 -28.58
N PRO A 595 -17.11 -9.59 -28.50
CA PRO A 595 -18.15 -10.56 -28.20
C PRO A 595 -18.01 -11.68 -29.25
N ALA A 596 -17.98 -12.93 -28.79
CA ALA A 596 -18.06 -14.06 -29.71
C ALA A 596 -19.38 -13.92 -30.48
N ILE A 597 -19.30 -13.51 -31.72
CA ILE A 597 -20.46 -13.52 -32.62
C ILE A 597 -20.88 -14.99 -32.71
N PRO A 598 -22.09 -15.35 -32.25
CA PRO A 598 -22.53 -16.73 -32.39
C PRO A 598 -22.58 -17.04 -33.87
N THR A 599 -21.64 -17.83 -34.34
CA THR A 599 -21.73 -18.40 -35.69
C THR A 599 -22.99 -19.27 -35.73
N LYS A 600 -24.07 -18.74 -36.30
CA LYS A 600 -25.20 -19.58 -36.72
C LYS A 600 -24.60 -20.66 -37.61
N LYS A 601 -24.58 -21.89 -37.11
CA LYS A 601 -24.42 -23.07 -38.00
C LYS A 601 -25.63 -23.15 -38.90
N PRO A 602 -25.44 -23.43 -40.20
CA PRO A 602 -26.49 -23.58 -41.15
C PRO A 602 -27.40 -24.79 -40.87
#